data_d2500f9d21215a08861afa546a11eaba
#
_entry.id   d2500f9d21215a08861afa546a11eaba
#
_cell.length_a   1.000
_cell.length_b   1.000
_cell.length_c   1.000
_cell.angle_alpha   90.00
_cell.angle_beta   90.00
_cell.angle_gamma   90.00
#
_symmetry.space_group_name_H-M   'P 1'
#
loop_
_entity.id
_entity.type
_entity.pdbx_description
1 polymer ?
#
loop_
_entity_poly.entity_id
_entity_poly.type
_entity_poly.pdbx_seq_one_letter_code
_entity_poly.pdbx_strand_id
1 'polypeptide(L)'
;MGYRLGVDVGGTFTDLLLFNAETGAFWRHKTPSTPHDSSEGILNGVNAICANAGVDAAGIEYFLHGTTVATNAVLEGKGARVGLIVTEGYRDIMQIARSYVPGGLAAWIIWPKPTPLAALEDTVTVGGRMNAQGEEVRPLDIASAKTALGYLKEQGVEAITVSFMNAYTNGAHEKQVGDLAREMMPNVPVSLSHEVLPEMQEYERT
;
A
#
# COMPACT_ATOMS: atom_id res chain seq x y z
N MET A 1 -25.64 -4.59 28.07
CA MET A 1 -25.17 -3.32 28.69
C MET A 1 -23.78 -3.02 28.12
N GLY A 2 -23.73 -2.33 26.98
CA GLY A 2 -22.53 -2.39 26.17
C GLY A 2 -21.69 -1.15 26.21
N TYR A 3 -20.45 -1.32 26.60
CA TYR A 3 -19.42 -0.34 26.33
C TYR A 3 -18.94 -0.48 24.89
N ARG A 4 -18.67 0.65 24.23
CA ARG A 4 -18.07 0.74 22.90
C ARG A 4 -16.71 1.39 23.01
N LEU A 5 -15.68 0.76 22.47
CA LEU A 5 -14.32 1.28 22.49
C LEU A 5 -13.88 1.60 21.08
N GLY A 6 -13.49 2.86 20.85
CA GLY A 6 -12.78 3.31 19.67
C GLY A 6 -11.30 3.48 19.97
N VAL A 7 -10.44 2.98 19.10
CA VAL A 7 -8.98 3.10 19.21
C VAL A 7 -8.46 3.63 17.87
N ASP A 8 -7.71 4.73 17.93
CA ASP A 8 -7.00 5.30 16.79
C ASP A 8 -5.49 5.21 17.03
N VAL A 9 -4.82 4.38 16.22
CA VAL A 9 -3.38 4.15 16.33
C VAL A 9 -2.63 5.05 15.35
N GLY A 10 -2.04 6.12 15.88
CA GLY A 10 -1.12 6.99 15.16
C GLY A 10 0.33 6.55 15.28
N GLY A 11 1.22 7.22 14.56
CA GLY A 11 2.67 6.93 14.59
C GLY A 11 3.35 7.23 15.93
N THR A 12 2.83 8.20 16.69
CA THR A 12 3.42 8.67 17.97
C THR A 12 2.56 8.32 19.18
N PHE A 13 1.25 8.46 19.04
CA PHE A 13 0.27 8.23 20.11
C PHE A 13 -0.89 7.39 19.61
N THR A 14 -1.45 6.62 20.52
CA THR A 14 -2.70 5.89 20.37
C THR A 14 -3.77 6.59 21.21
N ASP A 15 -4.84 7.02 20.58
CA ASP A 15 -5.97 7.67 21.20
C ASP A 15 -7.12 6.67 21.41
N LEU A 16 -7.72 6.67 22.62
CA LEU A 16 -8.80 5.76 22.98
C LEU A 16 -10.02 6.55 23.48
N LEU A 17 -11.21 6.09 23.06
CA LEU A 17 -12.49 6.60 23.51
C LEU A 17 -13.38 5.43 23.94
N LEU A 18 -13.70 5.36 25.22
CA LEU A 18 -14.67 4.42 25.77
C LEU A 18 -16.02 5.13 25.94
N PHE A 19 -17.08 4.56 25.44
CA PHE A 19 -18.43 5.11 25.46
C PHE A 19 -19.42 4.12 26.05
N ASN A 20 -20.23 4.57 27.01
CA ASN A 20 -21.35 3.81 27.53
C ASN A 20 -22.63 4.19 26.75
N ALA A 21 -23.19 3.25 25.99
CA ALA A 21 -24.32 3.50 25.12
C ALA A 21 -25.65 3.75 25.88
N GLU A 22 -25.74 3.37 27.15
CA GLU A 22 -26.97 3.56 27.98
C GLU A 22 -26.98 4.92 28.70
N THR A 23 -25.85 5.27 29.28
CA THR A 23 -25.76 6.49 30.11
C THR A 23 -25.28 7.72 29.32
N GLY A 24 -24.70 7.50 28.12
CA GLY A 24 -24.05 8.55 27.33
C GLY A 24 -22.70 9.00 27.90
N ALA A 25 -22.22 8.38 28.97
CA ALA A 25 -20.92 8.71 29.57
C ALA A 25 -19.78 8.26 28.66
N PHE A 26 -18.70 9.03 28.61
CA PHE A 26 -17.51 8.67 27.87
C PHE A 26 -16.22 9.02 28.63
N TRP A 27 -15.17 8.26 28.34
CA TRP A 27 -13.81 8.44 28.84
C TRP A 27 -12.84 8.51 27.69
N ARG A 28 -11.79 9.29 27.85
CA ARG A 28 -10.71 9.42 26.87
C ARG A 28 -9.40 9.04 27.52
N HIS A 29 -8.56 8.38 26.75
CA HIS A 29 -7.20 8.08 27.15
C HIS A 29 -6.26 8.22 25.95
N LYS A 30 -5.05 8.66 26.21
CA LYS A 30 -3.99 8.79 25.21
C LYS A 30 -2.74 8.13 25.76
N THR A 31 -2.16 7.21 24.99
CA THR A 31 -0.92 6.50 25.36
C THR A 31 0.10 6.62 24.23
N PRO A 32 1.41 6.59 24.51
CA PRO A 32 2.42 6.48 23.44
C PRO A 32 2.18 5.20 22.60
N SER A 33 2.31 5.34 21.29
CA SER A 33 2.31 4.18 20.39
C SER A 33 3.60 3.38 20.55
N THR A 34 3.51 2.08 20.31
CA THR A 34 4.64 1.15 20.33
C THR A 34 4.93 0.70 18.88
N PRO A 35 5.82 1.39 18.13
CA PRO A 35 6.01 1.15 16.69
C PRO A 35 6.49 -0.26 16.35
N HIS A 36 7.16 -0.95 17.29
CA HIS A 36 7.64 -2.32 17.12
C HIS A 36 6.53 -3.36 17.27
N ASP A 37 5.48 -3.04 18.06
CA ASP A 37 4.29 -3.86 18.24
C ASP A 37 3.10 -2.97 18.66
N SER A 38 2.27 -2.61 17.70
CA SER A 38 1.10 -1.75 17.94
C SER A 38 0.10 -2.36 18.91
N SER A 39 0.07 -3.69 19.07
CA SER A 39 -0.85 -4.37 19.97
C SER A 39 -0.53 -4.08 21.44
N GLU A 40 0.73 -3.93 21.79
CA GLU A 40 1.16 -3.57 23.14
C GLU A 40 0.63 -2.19 23.55
N GLY A 41 0.80 -1.18 22.70
CA GLY A 41 0.27 0.17 22.94
C GLY A 41 -1.25 0.19 23.09
N ILE A 42 -1.96 -0.58 22.25
CA ILE A 42 -3.42 -0.72 22.33
C ILE A 42 -3.82 -1.35 23.66
N LEU A 43 -3.23 -2.47 24.04
CA LEU A 43 -3.57 -3.19 25.28
C LEU A 43 -3.28 -2.33 26.53
N ASN A 44 -2.17 -1.62 26.55
CA ASN A 44 -1.84 -0.69 27.62
C ASN A 44 -2.90 0.42 27.74
N GLY A 45 -3.31 1.00 26.60
CA GLY A 45 -4.36 2.00 26.54
C GLY A 45 -5.74 1.47 26.99
N VAL A 46 -6.11 0.26 26.57
CA VAL A 46 -7.36 -0.39 26.96
C VAL A 46 -7.40 -0.62 28.47
N ASN A 47 -6.33 -1.17 29.05
CA ASN A 47 -6.25 -1.38 30.49
C ASN A 47 -6.35 -0.08 31.26
N ALA A 48 -5.68 0.98 30.80
CA ALA A 48 -5.70 2.28 31.45
C ALA A 48 -7.09 2.95 31.39
N ILE A 49 -7.75 2.93 30.21
CA ILE A 49 -9.08 3.55 30.07
C ILE A 49 -10.15 2.77 30.85
N CYS A 50 -10.07 1.45 30.88
CA CYS A 50 -10.97 0.62 31.67
C CYS A 50 -10.80 0.88 33.18
N ALA A 51 -9.56 0.97 33.65
CA ALA A 51 -9.27 1.32 35.07
C ALA A 51 -9.81 2.71 35.41
N ASN A 52 -9.63 3.71 34.54
CA ASN A 52 -10.14 5.07 34.76
C ASN A 52 -11.68 5.13 34.78
N ALA A 53 -12.33 4.29 34.01
CA ALA A 53 -13.78 4.20 33.95
C ALA A 53 -14.38 3.30 35.03
N GLY A 54 -13.56 2.52 35.75
CA GLY A 54 -14.03 1.54 36.74
C GLY A 54 -14.79 0.37 36.11
N VAL A 55 -14.42 -0.03 34.87
CA VAL A 55 -15.11 -1.08 34.12
C VAL A 55 -14.15 -2.21 33.75
N ASP A 56 -14.71 -3.42 33.59
CA ASP A 56 -13.96 -4.56 33.09
C ASP A 56 -13.92 -4.53 31.56
N ALA A 57 -12.78 -4.84 30.97
CA ALA A 57 -12.62 -4.95 29.53
C ALA A 57 -13.56 -6.00 28.91
N ALA A 58 -13.96 -7.03 29.65
CA ALA A 58 -14.98 -8.00 29.24
C ALA A 58 -16.38 -7.38 29.01
N GLY A 59 -16.65 -6.18 29.52
CA GLY A 59 -17.87 -5.41 29.26
C GLY A 59 -17.87 -4.65 27.94
N ILE A 60 -16.80 -4.69 27.17
CA ILE A 60 -16.71 -4.04 25.86
C ILE A 60 -17.39 -4.94 24.81
N GLU A 61 -18.53 -4.48 24.29
CA GLU A 61 -19.28 -5.21 23.28
C GLU A 61 -18.84 -4.88 21.85
N TYR A 62 -18.35 -3.66 21.63
CA TYR A 62 -17.89 -3.19 20.32
C TYR A 62 -16.49 -2.61 20.41
N PHE A 63 -15.60 -3.11 19.56
CA PHE A 63 -14.25 -2.61 19.42
C PHE A 63 -14.07 -2.07 17.99
N LEU A 64 -13.81 -0.77 17.85
CA LEU A 64 -13.52 -0.10 16.59
C LEU A 64 -12.05 0.27 16.57
N HIS A 65 -11.33 -0.20 15.58
CA HIS A 65 -9.90 0.06 15.41
C HIS A 65 -9.64 0.80 14.11
N GLY A 66 -9.07 2.00 14.21
CA GLY A 66 -8.50 2.75 13.12
C GLY A 66 -6.98 2.79 13.23
N THR A 67 -6.30 2.85 12.11
CA THR A 67 -4.84 3.02 12.09
C THR A 67 -4.40 3.81 10.88
N THR A 68 -3.43 4.70 11.07
CA THR A 68 -2.76 5.46 10.01
C THR A 68 -1.33 4.95 9.76
N VAL A 69 -0.95 3.79 10.30
CA VAL A 69 0.42 3.24 10.22
C VAL A 69 0.87 3.09 8.77
N ALA A 70 0.03 2.52 7.89
CA ALA A 70 0.36 2.37 6.48
C ALA A 70 0.52 3.72 5.77
N THR A 71 -0.40 4.66 6.02
CA THR A 71 -0.32 6.02 5.46
C THR A 71 0.95 6.73 5.93
N ASN A 72 1.28 6.63 7.22
CA ASN A 72 2.48 7.23 7.77
C ASN A 72 3.75 6.60 7.19
N ALA A 73 3.80 5.28 7.01
CA ALA A 73 4.93 4.60 6.37
C ALA A 73 5.18 5.12 4.94
N VAL A 74 4.12 5.33 4.17
CA VAL A 74 4.21 5.91 2.81
C VAL A 74 4.70 7.36 2.86
N LEU A 75 4.13 8.20 3.74
CA LEU A 75 4.50 9.62 3.86
C LEU A 75 5.94 9.82 4.36
N GLU A 76 6.41 8.93 5.23
CA GLU A 76 7.77 8.98 5.78
C GLU A 76 8.81 8.28 4.89
N GLY A 77 8.38 7.64 3.80
CA GLY A 77 9.27 6.86 2.94
C GLY A 77 9.88 5.63 3.63
N LYS A 78 9.25 5.15 4.70
CA LYS A 78 9.67 3.97 5.48
C LYS A 78 8.98 2.70 4.99
N GLY A 79 9.05 2.46 3.69
CA GLY A 79 8.50 1.26 3.06
C GLY A 79 9.57 0.23 2.73
N ALA A 80 9.14 -0.94 2.29
CA ALA A 80 9.99 -1.95 1.68
C ALA A 80 10.62 -1.42 0.38
N ARG A 81 11.80 -1.91 0.00
CA ARG A 81 12.37 -1.67 -1.33
C ARG A 81 11.53 -2.38 -2.38
N VAL A 82 10.84 -1.61 -3.21
CA VAL A 82 9.86 -2.13 -4.17
C VAL A 82 10.48 -2.32 -5.55
N GLY A 83 10.41 -3.53 -6.08
CA GLY A 83 10.63 -3.82 -7.50
C GLY A 83 9.36 -3.60 -8.29
N LEU A 84 9.41 -2.78 -9.34
CA LEU A 84 8.30 -2.48 -10.21
C LEU A 84 8.49 -3.13 -11.58
N ILE A 85 7.51 -3.94 -12.01
CA ILE A 85 7.50 -4.58 -13.33
C ILE A 85 6.41 -3.94 -14.18
N VAL A 86 6.81 -3.31 -15.28
CA VAL A 86 5.90 -2.61 -16.20
C VAL A 86 6.01 -3.15 -17.64
N THR A 87 5.06 -2.80 -18.48
CA THR A 87 5.12 -3.13 -19.92
C THR A 87 6.33 -2.48 -20.57
N GLU A 88 6.99 -3.19 -21.48
CA GLU A 88 8.07 -2.67 -22.32
C GLU A 88 7.68 -1.34 -22.98
N GLY A 89 8.58 -0.34 -22.90
CA GLY A 89 8.35 1.03 -23.37
C GLY A 89 7.74 1.98 -22.32
N TYR A 90 7.37 1.47 -21.13
CA TYR A 90 6.73 2.27 -20.07
C TYR A 90 7.55 2.37 -18.77
N ARG A 91 8.86 2.12 -18.84
CA ARG A 91 9.76 2.16 -17.68
C ARG A 91 9.69 3.48 -16.90
N ASP A 92 9.52 4.58 -17.61
CA ASP A 92 9.57 5.91 -17.02
C ASP A 92 8.19 6.42 -16.55
N ILE A 93 7.18 5.56 -16.45
CA ILE A 93 5.80 5.97 -16.10
C ILE A 93 5.74 6.73 -14.78
N MET A 94 6.46 6.29 -13.76
CA MET A 94 6.50 6.95 -12.45
C MET A 94 7.26 8.29 -12.50
N GLN A 95 8.28 8.43 -13.34
CA GLN A 95 9.04 9.66 -13.52
C GLN A 95 8.27 10.69 -14.35
N ILE A 96 7.53 10.23 -15.37
CA ILE A 96 6.68 11.09 -16.21
C ILE A 96 5.48 11.57 -15.38
N ALA A 97 4.89 10.70 -14.58
CA ALA A 97 3.71 10.97 -13.77
C ALA A 97 2.55 11.55 -14.61
N ARG A 98 1.65 12.31 -14.00
CA ARG A 98 0.71 13.12 -14.76
C ARG A 98 1.47 14.27 -15.42
N SER A 99 1.34 14.43 -16.74
CA SER A 99 1.92 15.56 -17.46
C SER A 99 1.22 16.89 -17.15
N TYR A 100 0.55 16.98 -16.01
CA TYR A 100 -0.14 18.17 -15.54
C TYR A 100 0.71 18.90 -14.50
N VAL A 101 0.94 20.18 -14.76
CA VAL A 101 1.68 21.07 -13.85
C VAL A 101 0.72 22.17 -13.37
N PRO A 102 0.41 22.24 -12.06
CA PRO A 102 -0.42 23.31 -11.52
C PRO A 102 0.26 24.68 -11.72
N GLY A 103 -0.52 25.71 -12.08
CA GLY A 103 -0.01 27.07 -12.18
C GLY A 103 0.49 27.50 -13.56
N GLY A 104 0.18 26.73 -14.60
CA GLY A 104 0.50 27.08 -15.99
C GLY A 104 1.96 26.90 -16.37
N LEU A 105 2.38 27.49 -17.50
CA LEU A 105 3.67 27.22 -18.13
C LEU A 105 4.90 27.54 -17.23
N ALA A 106 4.81 28.58 -16.40
CA ALA A 106 5.89 28.97 -15.50
C ALA A 106 6.14 27.96 -14.36
N ALA A 107 5.15 27.18 -13.97
CA ALA A 107 5.27 26.19 -12.91
C ALA A 107 6.10 24.96 -13.32
N TRP A 108 6.29 24.72 -14.60
CA TRP A 108 7.17 23.64 -15.11
C TRP A 108 8.60 23.73 -14.58
N ILE A 109 9.09 24.93 -14.34
CA ILE A 109 10.46 25.19 -13.94
C ILE A 109 10.67 24.92 -12.44
N ILE A 110 9.60 25.08 -11.63
CA ILE A 110 9.69 25.08 -10.17
C ILE A 110 8.86 23.97 -9.49
N TRP A 111 8.17 23.13 -10.26
CA TRP A 111 7.37 22.04 -9.70
C TRP A 111 8.21 20.78 -9.47
N PRO A 112 8.65 20.49 -8.24
CA PRO A 112 9.32 19.25 -7.95
C PRO A 112 8.32 18.10 -7.98
N LYS A 113 8.61 17.06 -8.78
CA LYS A 113 7.83 15.82 -8.72
C LYS A 113 8.19 15.08 -7.42
N PRO A 114 7.20 14.41 -6.78
CA PRO A 114 7.50 13.56 -5.65
C PRO A 114 8.44 12.42 -6.07
N THR A 115 9.30 11.98 -5.16
CA THR A 115 10.15 10.81 -5.39
C THR A 115 9.24 9.58 -5.56
N PRO A 116 9.37 8.81 -6.65
CA PRO A 116 8.60 7.59 -6.84
C PRO A 116 8.88 6.58 -5.72
N LEU A 117 7.84 5.83 -5.31
CA LEU A 117 7.96 4.77 -4.29
C LEU A 117 8.81 3.59 -4.78
N ALA A 118 8.77 3.32 -6.10
CA ALA A 118 9.69 2.39 -6.75
C ALA A 118 10.80 3.19 -7.46
N ALA A 119 12.05 2.92 -7.14
CA ALA A 119 13.18 3.55 -7.78
C ALA A 119 13.31 3.15 -9.25
N LEU A 120 13.88 4.03 -10.08
CA LEU A 120 14.04 3.74 -11.51
C LEU A 120 14.96 2.53 -11.76
N GLU A 121 15.99 2.36 -10.96
CA GLU A 121 16.88 1.20 -11.01
C GLU A 121 16.15 -0.11 -10.68
N ASP A 122 15.12 -0.08 -9.83
CA ASP A 122 14.30 -1.23 -9.46
C ASP A 122 13.03 -1.34 -10.34
N THR A 123 12.92 -0.51 -11.39
CA THR A 123 11.85 -0.58 -12.37
C THR A 123 12.33 -1.31 -13.63
N VAL A 124 11.72 -2.44 -13.90
CA VAL A 124 12.05 -3.33 -15.04
C VAL A 124 10.88 -3.49 -16.00
N THR A 125 11.17 -3.88 -17.23
CA THR A 125 10.15 -4.01 -18.27
C THR A 125 10.02 -5.45 -18.75
N VAL A 126 8.79 -5.83 -19.14
CA VAL A 126 8.47 -7.14 -19.69
C VAL A 126 7.68 -6.95 -20.98
N GLY A 127 8.05 -7.74 -22.01
CA GLY A 127 7.37 -7.76 -23.29
C GLY A 127 5.99 -8.41 -23.18
N GLY A 128 5.05 -7.87 -23.94
CA GLY A 128 3.64 -8.32 -23.96
C GLY A 128 2.70 -7.12 -24.04
N ARG A 129 1.47 -7.30 -24.53
CA ARG A 129 0.52 -6.20 -24.65
C ARG A 129 -0.92 -6.67 -24.70
N MET A 130 -1.75 -6.08 -23.84
CA MET A 130 -3.20 -6.07 -23.97
C MET A 130 -3.67 -4.77 -24.61
N ASN A 131 -4.73 -4.79 -25.43
CA ASN A 131 -5.39 -3.57 -25.91
C ASN A 131 -6.47 -3.10 -24.92
N ALA A 132 -7.10 -1.97 -25.21
CA ALA A 132 -8.13 -1.38 -24.36
C ALA A 132 -9.43 -2.23 -24.31
N GLN A 133 -9.60 -3.20 -25.19
CA GLN A 133 -10.71 -4.15 -25.22
C GLN A 133 -10.41 -5.43 -24.43
N GLY A 134 -9.19 -5.55 -23.89
CA GLY A 134 -8.73 -6.73 -23.15
C GLY A 134 -8.26 -7.89 -24.03
N GLU A 135 -8.04 -7.65 -25.34
CA GLU A 135 -7.49 -8.63 -26.25
C GLU A 135 -5.97 -8.63 -26.18
N GLU A 136 -5.35 -9.82 -26.27
CA GLU A 136 -3.91 -9.96 -26.35
C GLU A 136 -3.42 -9.63 -27.76
N VAL A 137 -2.77 -8.47 -27.92
CA VAL A 137 -2.20 -8.04 -29.23
C VAL A 137 -0.72 -8.40 -29.38
N ARG A 138 -0.05 -8.68 -28.27
CA ARG A 138 1.30 -9.25 -28.23
C ARG A 138 1.39 -10.23 -27.06
N PRO A 139 1.77 -11.49 -27.29
CA PRO A 139 1.94 -12.48 -26.23
C PRO A 139 2.93 -12.02 -25.16
N LEU A 140 2.70 -12.48 -23.92
CA LEU A 140 3.63 -12.25 -22.82
C LEU A 140 4.98 -12.93 -23.12
N ASP A 141 6.05 -12.17 -23.00
CA ASP A 141 7.42 -12.69 -23.11
C ASP A 141 7.88 -13.25 -21.76
N ILE A 142 7.66 -14.54 -21.56
CA ILE A 142 8.05 -15.26 -20.34
C ILE A 142 9.56 -15.24 -20.11
N ALA A 143 10.38 -15.20 -21.16
CA ALA A 143 11.83 -15.15 -21.03
C ALA A 143 12.26 -13.80 -20.45
N SER A 144 11.71 -12.70 -20.98
CA SER A 144 11.94 -11.35 -20.44
C SER A 144 11.44 -11.22 -19.00
N ALA A 145 10.28 -11.82 -18.67
CA ALA A 145 9.75 -11.83 -17.31
C ALA A 145 10.70 -12.53 -16.33
N LYS A 146 11.22 -13.71 -16.68
CA LYS A 146 12.19 -14.41 -15.84
C LYS A 146 13.49 -13.63 -15.66
N THR A 147 13.98 -12.97 -16.71
CA THR A 147 15.18 -12.11 -16.66
C THR A 147 14.94 -10.91 -15.73
N ALA A 148 13.80 -10.24 -15.87
CA ALA A 148 13.40 -9.11 -15.02
C ALA A 148 13.30 -9.52 -13.53
N LEU A 149 12.66 -10.64 -13.23
CA LEU A 149 12.55 -11.18 -11.87
C LEU A 149 13.91 -11.59 -11.30
N GLY A 150 14.80 -12.19 -12.11
CA GLY A 150 16.16 -12.51 -11.73
C GLY A 150 16.94 -11.27 -11.32
N TYR A 151 16.86 -10.19 -12.11
CA TYR A 151 17.46 -8.91 -11.80
C TYR A 151 16.95 -8.32 -10.48
N LEU A 152 15.62 -8.26 -10.28
CA LEU A 152 15.04 -7.73 -9.04
C LEU A 152 15.46 -8.55 -7.80
N LYS A 153 15.59 -9.87 -7.96
CA LYS A 153 16.11 -10.75 -6.90
C LYS A 153 17.54 -10.41 -6.54
N GLU A 154 18.41 -10.14 -7.52
CA GLU A 154 19.81 -9.72 -7.30
C GLU A 154 19.89 -8.34 -6.66
N GLN A 155 18.94 -7.43 -6.95
CA GLN A 155 18.85 -6.13 -6.30
C GLN A 155 18.36 -6.21 -4.84
N GLY A 156 17.85 -7.35 -4.40
CA GLY A 156 17.37 -7.54 -3.04
C GLY A 156 16.09 -6.78 -2.75
N VAL A 157 15.17 -6.68 -3.70
CA VAL A 157 13.87 -6.04 -3.47
C VAL A 157 13.07 -6.84 -2.44
N GLU A 158 12.32 -6.14 -1.60
CA GLU A 158 11.56 -6.70 -0.48
C GLU A 158 10.07 -6.85 -0.81
N ALA A 159 9.59 -6.21 -1.88
CA ALA A 159 8.24 -6.35 -2.41
C ALA A 159 8.26 -6.18 -3.93
N ILE A 160 7.29 -6.77 -4.64
CA ILE A 160 7.14 -6.64 -6.10
C ILE A 160 5.75 -6.12 -6.41
N THR A 161 5.70 -5.14 -7.32
CA THR A 161 4.46 -4.70 -7.95
C THR A 161 4.54 -4.98 -9.46
N VAL A 162 3.48 -5.56 -10.02
CA VAL A 162 3.33 -5.76 -11.47
C VAL A 162 2.23 -4.84 -11.95
N SER A 163 2.54 -3.95 -12.91
CA SER A 163 1.59 -3.02 -13.49
C SER A 163 1.75 -2.95 -14.99
N PHE A 164 0.84 -3.60 -15.70
CA PHE A 164 0.87 -3.65 -17.16
C PHE A 164 -0.21 -2.76 -17.79
N MET A 165 0.12 -2.26 -18.97
CA MET A 165 -0.80 -1.45 -19.77
C MET A 165 -2.08 -2.23 -20.06
N ASN A 166 -3.22 -1.57 -19.81
CA ASN A 166 -4.57 -2.11 -19.97
C ASN A 166 -4.91 -3.33 -19.08
N ALA A 167 -4.13 -3.61 -18.03
CA ALA A 167 -4.40 -4.74 -17.13
C ALA A 167 -5.76 -4.62 -16.43
N TYR A 168 -6.32 -3.43 -16.29
CA TYR A 168 -7.67 -3.20 -15.74
C TYR A 168 -8.78 -3.87 -16.57
N THR A 169 -8.56 -4.10 -17.88
CA THR A 169 -9.50 -4.83 -18.73
C THR A 169 -9.22 -6.34 -18.77
N ASN A 170 -7.93 -6.73 -18.71
CA ASN A 170 -7.51 -8.11 -18.68
C ASN A 170 -6.17 -8.27 -17.96
N GLY A 171 -6.22 -8.75 -16.73
CA GLY A 171 -5.05 -8.97 -15.86
C GLY A 171 -4.25 -10.25 -16.14
N ALA A 172 -4.52 -10.99 -17.21
CA ALA A 172 -3.92 -12.30 -17.46
C ALA A 172 -2.38 -12.27 -17.50
N HIS A 173 -1.78 -11.25 -18.10
CA HIS A 173 -0.32 -11.10 -18.12
C HIS A 173 0.26 -10.80 -16.72
N GLU A 174 -0.39 -9.90 -15.96
CA GLU A 174 0.04 -9.63 -14.59
C GLU A 174 -0.04 -10.87 -13.71
N LYS A 175 -1.11 -11.65 -13.85
CA LYS A 175 -1.27 -12.90 -13.11
C LYS A 175 -0.14 -13.88 -13.42
N GLN A 176 0.19 -14.09 -14.71
CA GLN A 176 1.27 -14.99 -15.09
C GLN A 176 2.62 -14.55 -14.53
N VAL A 177 2.94 -13.23 -14.58
CA VAL A 177 4.19 -12.71 -14.01
C VAL A 177 4.16 -12.79 -12.49
N GLY A 178 3.01 -12.51 -11.86
CA GLY A 178 2.84 -12.66 -10.42
C GLY A 178 3.05 -14.10 -9.94
N ASP A 179 2.55 -15.09 -10.67
CA ASP A 179 2.74 -16.50 -10.34
C ASP A 179 4.23 -16.89 -10.48
N LEU A 180 4.91 -16.44 -11.53
CA LEU A 180 6.36 -16.60 -11.70
C LEU A 180 7.15 -15.92 -10.55
N ALA A 181 6.75 -14.74 -10.15
CA ALA A 181 7.40 -14.01 -9.05
C ALA A 181 7.28 -14.79 -7.73
N ARG A 182 6.10 -15.32 -7.42
CA ARG A 182 5.86 -16.15 -6.22
C ARG A 182 6.66 -17.45 -6.24
N GLU A 183 6.84 -18.05 -7.43
CA GLU A 183 7.68 -19.25 -7.60
C GLU A 183 9.17 -18.92 -7.37
N MET A 184 9.68 -17.85 -7.99
CA MET A 184 11.11 -17.49 -7.95
C MET A 184 11.54 -16.83 -6.63
N MET A 185 10.61 -16.14 -5.96
CA MET A 185 10.84 -15.37 -4.71
C MET A 185 9.68 -15.58 -3.71
N PRO A 186 9.54 -16.79 -3.12
CA PRO A 186 8.36 -17.16 -2.33
C PRO A 186 8.16 -16.33 -1.05
N ASN A 187 9.21 -15.66 -0.57
CA ASN A 187 9.15 -14.82 0.63
C ASN A 187 8.94 -13.33 0.34
N VAL A 188 8.82 -12.95 -0.93
CA VAL A 188 8.62 -11.56 -1.35
C VAL A 188 7.14 -11.36 -1.71
N PRO A 189 6.42 -10.44 -1.05
CA PRO A 189 5.03 -10.14 -1.37
C PRO A 189 4.91 -9.57 -2.78
N VAL A 190 3.86 -9.99 -3.49
CA VAL A 190 3.58 -9.60 -4.87
C VAL A 190 2.20 -8.99 -4.96
N SER A 191 2.12 -7.75 -5.44
CA SER A 191 0.89 -7.03 -5.75
C SER A 191 0.68 -6.92 -7.26
N LEU A 192 -0.55 -7.10 -7.71
CA LEU A 192 -0.94 -6.97 -9.12
C LEU A 192 -1.86 -5.76 -9.25
N SER A 193 -1.55 -4.84 -10.16
CA SER A 193 -2.25 -3.56 -10.25
C SER A 193 -3.74 -3.73 -10.51
N HIS A 194 -4.14 -4.70 -11.34
CA HIS A 194 -5.54 -4.97 -11.64
C HIS A 194 -6.35 -5.53 -10.46
N GLU A 195 -5.70 -6.13 -9.46
CA GLU A 195 -6.36 -6.61 -8.25
C GLU A 195 -6.52 -5.50 -7.22
N VAL A 196 -5.56 -4.56 -7.16
CA VAL A 196 -5.53 -3.48 -6.18
C VAL A 196 -6.40 -2.31 -6.61
N LEU A 197 -6.26 -1.85 -7.86
CA LEU A 197 -6.98 -0.68 -8.41
C LEU A 197 -7.29 -0.89 -9.88
N PRO A 198 -8.40 -1.56 -10.26
CA PRO A 198 -8.73 -1.85 -11.65
C PRO A 198 -9.28 -0.61 -12.40
N GLU A 199 -8.52 0.47 -12.42
CA GLU A 199 -8.87 1.72 -13.10
C GLU A 199 -8.09 1.94 -14.39
N MET A 200 -8.66 2.69 -15.32
CA MET A 200 -8.11 2.91 -16.66
C MET A 200 -6.80 3.70 -16.66
N GLN A 201 -6.59 4.57 -15.67
CA GLN A 201 -5.45 5.48 -15.65
C GLN A 201 -4.18 4.78 -15.19
N GLU A 202 -3.23 4.61 -16.10
CA GLU A 202 -2.03 3.78 -15.90
C GLU A 202 -1.13 4.28 -14.77
N TYR A 203 -0.88 5.59 -14.70
CA TYR A 203 -0.03 6.16 -13.65
C TYR A 203 -0.62 5.96 -12.24
N GLU A 204 -1.92 6.18 -12.10
CA GLU A 204 -2.63 6.03 -10.82
C GLU A 204 -2.72 4.58 -10.37
N ARG A 205 -2.73 3.65 -11.33
CA ARG A 205 -2.78 2.22 -11.03
C ARG A 205 -1.40 1.68 -10.68
N THR A 206 -0.32 2.27 -11.20
CA THR A 206 1.05 1.87 -10.94
C THR A 206 1.55 2.36 -9.60
#